data_5e86a707fbfed9e5e23bb0919b61dc82
#
_entry.id   5e86a707fbfed9e5e23bb0919b61dc82
#
_cell.length_a   1.000
_cell.length_b   1.000
_cell.length_c   1.000
_cell.angle_alpha   90.00
_cell.angle_beta   90.00
_cell.angle_gamma   90.00
#
_symmetry.space_group_name_H-M   'P 1'
#
loop_
_entity.id
_entity.type
_entity.pdbx_description
1 polymer ?
#
loop_
_entity_poly.entity_id
_entity_poly.type
_entity_poly.pdbx_seq_one_letter_code
_entity_poly.pdbx_strand_id
1 'polypeptide(L)'
;MSKKGKVYIVGAGCGDFELLTLKGKRCISEADCIIYDRLMNKRILGFAGKGTEFIYLGKENTEGGLIQEEINNKIVEKALEGKTVVRLKGGDPFVFGRGGEEIEKLSENNIPFEIVPGITSAIAVPEYAGIPVTHRGISKSFHVFTGMTAKENSFHDFKKIAELEGTLVFLMGVKNLGLIADELIKHGKDKNTPTAVIEKGTTGKQRVVIDSLEKISETAEKEKAVSPAVIVIGDVVKKREKFNWFEKKELFGKNILVTRDTAQGEVFCREIEKLGGNSELLSFLKIEDQMHNFNYENLKNYQALLFNSPNGVKFFFDHIPDMRVLGNIKIGAVGAKTREELEKFKIRPDVMPEKYLTTELAEEILKITEENDKILVITSDISPCDDVEWSRKYNRKFEKFVGYNTNFNLKSKTDVEKILKDMEYITFLSSSAVKSFVNSLENDISCVKRLKVISIGPSTTKTLKKFKINIFSEALDYTADGVINILRKE
;
A
#
# COMPACT_ATOMS: atom_id res chain seq x y z
N MET A 1 11.70 36.93 13.65
CA MET A 1 11.38 35.57 14.12
C MET A 1 11.00 34.76 12.91
N SER A 2 11.67 33.65 12.63
CA SER A 2 11.27 32.71 11.57
C SER A 2 9.85 32.24 11.81
N LYS A 3 9.03 32.16 10.78
CA LYS A 3 7.65 31.67 10.87
C LYS A 3 7.70 30.20 11.29
N LYS A 4 7.16 29.87 12.48
CA LYS A 4 7.02 28.48 12.91
C LYS A 4 6.13 27.71 11.94
N GLY A 5 6.46 26.45 11.68
CA GLY A 5 5.61 25.55 10.90
C GLY A 5 4.35 25.14 11.65
N LYS A 6 3.54 24.30 11.04
CA LYS A 6 2.31 23.73 11.61
C LYS A 6 2.44 22.23 11.77
N VAL A 7 1.89 21.66 12.85
CA VAL A 7 1.88 20.22 13.10
C VAL A 7 0.47 19.67 12.97
N TYR A 8 0.33 18.58 12.21
CA TYR A 8 -0.89 17.78 12.15
C TYR A 8 -0.66 16.45 12.87
N ILE A 9 -1.45 16.17 13.91
CA ILE A 9 -1.48 14.86 14.57
C ILE A 9 -2.57 14.03 13.88
N VAL A 10 -2.19 13.09 13.05
CA VAL A 10 -3.10 12.40 12.11
C VAL A 10 -3.27 10.93 12.48
N GLY A 11 -4.52 10.51 12.67
CA GLY A 11 -4.87 9.10 12.77
C GLY A 11 -4.83 8.40 11.42
N ALA A 12 -4.04 7.36 11.32
CA ALA A 12 -3.83 6.57 10.11
C ALA A 12 -4.88 5.46 9.90
N GLY A 13 -5.80 5.27 10.86
CA GLY A 13 -6.62 4.06 10.89
C GLY A 13 -5.80 2.83 11.28
N CYS A 14 -6.39 1.65 11.11
CA CYS A 14 -5.76 0.38 11.49
C CYS A 14 -5.82 -0.63 10.34
N GLY A 15 -4.67 -1.19 9.97
CA GLY A 15 -4.52 -2.26 8.96
C GLY A 15 -4.84 -1.82 7.54
N ASP A 16 -6.11 -1.77 7.17
CA ASP A 16 -6.55 -1.31 5.87
C ASP A 16 -6.22 0.19 5.66
N PHE A 17 -5.43 0.50 4.62
CA PHE A 17 -5.01 1.88 4.35
C PHE A 17 -6.16 2.76 3.82
N GLU A 18 -7.26 2.18 3.33
CA GLU A 18 -8.45 2.92 2.91
C GLU A 18 -9.29 3.44 4.11
N LEU A 19 -8.97 2.98 5.33
CA LEU A 19 -9.54 3.54 6.57
C LEU A 19 -8.90 4.89 6.98
N LEU A 20 -8.02 5.44 6.16
CA LEU A 20 -7.52 6.79 6.31
C LEU A 20 -8.62 7.81 5.94
N THR A 21 -8.79 8.83 6.78
CA THR A 21 -9.75 9.90 6.48
C THR A 21 -9.29 10.75 5.29
N LEU A 22 -10.23 11.32 4.53
CA LEU A 22 -9.91 12.26 3.44
C LEU A 22 -9.07 13.44 3.92
N LYS A 23 -9.34 13.95 5.13
CA LYS A 23 -8.56 15.01 5.76
C LYS A 23 -7.13 14.53 6.07
N GLY A 24 -6.97 13.32 6.58
CA GLY A 24 -5.67 12.71 6.81
C GLY A 24 -4.85 12.59 5.53
N LYS A 25 -5.47 12.09 4.45
CA LYS A 25 -4.83 12.01 3.13
C LYS A 25 -4.36 13.38 2.63
N ARG A 26 -5.19 14.43 2.76
CA ARG A 26 -4.81 15.79 2.37
C ARG A 26 -3.63 16.28 3.19
N CYS A 27 -3.65 16.15 4.52
CA CYS A 27 -2.53 16.57 5.36
C CYS A 27 -1.22 15.87 5.00
N ILE A 28 -1.28 14.58 4.66
CA ILE A 28 -0.11 13.81 4.23
C ILE A 28 0.44 14.32 2.90
N SER A 29 -0.45 14.65 1.94
CA SER A 29 -0.02 15.14 0.62
C SER A 29 0.59 16.55 0.66
N GLU A 30 0.26 17.35 1.67
CA GLU A 30 0.75 18.73 1.88
C GLU A 30 1.93 18.79 2.86
N ALA A 31 2.41 17.66 3.39
CA ALA A 31 3.44 17.62 4.42
C ALA A 31 4.86 17.81 3.86
N ASP A 32 5.66 18.65 4.51
CA ASP A 32 7.11 18.75 4.29
C ASP A 32 7.87 17.63 5.01
N CYS A 33 7.32 17.16 6.16
CA CYS A 33 7.91 16.09 6.96
C CYS A 33 6.83 15.20 7.57
N ILE A 34 7.01 13.88 7.46
CA ILE A 34 6.13 12.86 8.06
C ILE A 34 6.92 12.05 9.08
N ILE A 35 6.46 12.10 10.34
CA ILE A 35 7.01 11.32 11.45
C ILE A 35 6.03 10.20 11.75
N TYR A 36 6.48 8.94 11.70
CA TYR A 36 5.59 7.78 11.79
C TYR A 36 6.17 6.62 12.59
N ASP A 37 5.30 5.70 13.03
CA ASP A 37 5.64 4.50 13.79
C ASP A 37 5.29 3.19 13.06
N ARG A 38 5.45 2.06 13.74
CA ARG A 38 5.29 0.71 13.19
C ARG A 38 3.85 0.30 12.88
N LEU A 39 2.87 0.80 13.64
CA LEU A 39 1.50 0.24 13.63
C LEU A 39 0.62 0.71 12.49
N MET A 40 1.08 1.65 11.68
CA MET A 40 0.34 2.13 10.51
C MET A 40 0.67 1.32 9.26
N ASN A 41 -0.24 1.31 8.29
CA ASN A 41 0.01 0.74 6.98
C ASN A 41 0.95 1.66 6.17
N LYS A 42 2.14 1.16 5.83
CA LYS A 42 3.18 1.94 5.13
C LYS A 42 2.76 2.48 3.77
N ARG A 43 1.74 1.88 3.13
CA ARG A 43 1.20 2.37 1.85
C ARG A 43 0.62 3.78 1.95
N ILE A 44 0.20 4.20 3.14
CA ILE A 44 -0.25 5.57 3.41
C ILE A 44 0.83 6.60 3.08
N LEU A 45 2.11 6.25 3.23
CA LEU A 45 3.24 7.12 2.87
C LEU A 45 3.29 7.43 1.36
N GLY A 46 2.68 6.58 0.53
CA GLY A 46 2.57 6.83 -0.91
C GLY A 46 1.65 8.00 -1.29
N PHE A 47 0.90 8.57 -0.34
CA PHE A 47 0.11 9.79 -0.57
C PHE A 47 0.92 11.08 -0.36
N ALA A 48 2.16 11.00 0.13
CA ALA A 48 3.00 12.16 0.38
C ALA A 48 3.44 12.85 -0.93
N GLY A 49 3.65 14.16 -0.83
CA GLY A 49 4.16 14.98 -1.94
C GLY A 49 5.60 14.63 -2.33
N LYS A 50 6.04 15.08 -3.52
CA LYS A 50 7.45 14.97 -3.90
C LYS A 50 8.32 15.81 -2.96
N GLY A 51 9.41 15.24 -2.46
CA GLY A 51 10.34 15.93 -1.56
C GLY A 51 10.00 15.86 -0.07
N THR A 52 8.90 15.20 0.32
CA THR A 52 8.55 14.98 1.73
C THR A 52 9.64 14.18 2.45
N GLU A 53 10.09 14.69 3.60
CA GLU A 53 11.03 14.00 4.49
C GLU A 53 10.28 12.94 5.32
N PHE A 54 10.82 11.71 5.41
CA PHE A 54 10.25 10.63 6.20
C PHE A 54 11.13 10.29 7.40
N ILE A 55 10.56 10.32 8.61
CA ILE A 55 11.25 9.98 9.85
C ILE A 55 10.51 8.83 10.53
N TYR A 56 11.14 7.66 10.57
CA TYR A 56 10.62 6.49 11.27
C TYR A 56 11.10 6.46 12.73
N LEU A 57 10.17 6.50 13.68
CA LEU A 57 10.44 6.46 15.12
C LEU A 57 9.73 5.28 15.80
N GLY A 58 9.87 4.09 15.24
CA GLY A 58 9.31 2.85 15.78
C GLY A 58 10.42 1.87 16.15
N LYS A 59 10.79 1.76 17.42
CA LYS A 59 11.72 0.72 17.92
C LYS A 59 10.97 -0.40 18.63
N GLU A 60 11.50 -1.62 18.52
CA GLU A 60 10.83 -2.82 19.01
C GLU A 60 10.99 -3.07 20.52
N ASN A 61 11.97 -2.51 21.23
CA ASN A 61 12.30 -2.94 22.61
C ASN A 61 13.00 -1.86 23.44
N THR A 62 12.33 -0.78 23.82
CA THR A 62 12.82 0.12 24.87
C THR A 62 11.69 0.54 25.80
N GLU A 63 11.99 0.78 27.09
CA GLU A 63 11.04 1.26 28.09
C GLU A 63 10.35 2.54 27.61
N GLY A 64 9.02 2.53 27.55
CA GLY A 64 8.18 3.45 26.76
C GLY A 64 8.24 4.95 27.07
N GLY A 65 9.01 5.39 28.07
CA GLY A 65 9.12 6.79 28.43
C GLY A 65 10.14 7.58 27.61
N LEU A 66 11.33 7.07 27.44
CA LEU A 66 12.42 7.74 26.72
C LEU A 66 12.11 7.92 25.23
N ILE A 67 11.41 6.96 24.63
CA ILE A 67 11.02 7.03 23.20
C ILE A 67 9.99 8.12 22.94
N GLN A 68 9.02 8.32 23.83
CA GLN A 68 8.00 9.34 23.62
C GLN A 68 8.59 10.76 23.68
N GLU A 69 9.54 10.98 24.57
CA GLU A 69 10.24 12.26 24.64
C GLU A 69 11.06 12.54 23.38
N GLU A 70 11.74 11.53 22.82
CA GLU A 70 12.46 11.64 21.56
C GLU A 70 11.51 11.99 20.41
N ILE A 71 10.33 11.35 20.34
CA ILE A 71 9.29 11.66 19.35
C ILE A 71 8.83 13.11 19.51
N ASN A 72 8.49 13.52 20.72
CA ASN A 72 8.00 14.87 21.03
C ASN A 72 9.03 15.94 20.62
N ASN A 73 10.30 15.72 20.97
CA ASN A 73 11.39 16.62 20.64
C ASN A 73 11.60 16.70 19.11
N LYS A 74 11.51 15.57 18.41
CA LYS A 74 11.67 15.56 16.94
C LYS A 74 10.53 16.28 16.22
N ILE A 75 9.29 16.18 16.69
CA ILE A 75 8.15 16.93 16.15
C ILE A 75 8.38 18.43 16.32
N VAL A 76 8.80 18.86 17.54
CA VAL A 76 9.09 20.26 17.85
C VAL A 76 10.24 20.79 16.98
N GLU A 77 11.34 20.05 16.87
CA GLU A 77 12.51 20.40 16.04
C GLU A 77 12.08 20.72 14.59
N LYS A 78 11.33 19.79 13.96
CA LYS A 78 10.90 19.96 12.57
C LYS A 78 9.91 21.12 12.39
N ALA A 79 9.05 21.36 13.35
CA ALA A 79 8.14 22.50 13.32
C ALA A 79 8.88 23.85 13.47
N LEU A 80 9.93 23.91 14.31
CA LEU A 80 10.77 25.10 14.47
C LEU A 80 11.60 25.41 13.21
N GLU A 81 11.90 24.40 12.38
CA GLU A 81 12.47 24.59 11.04
C GLU A 81 11.50 25.29 10.06
N GLY A 82 10.26 25.56 10.48
CA GLY A 82 9.20 26.18 9.63
C GLY A 82 8.41 25.22 8.79
N LYS A 83 8.59 23.88 8.96
CA LYS A 83 7.96 22.82 8.17
C LYS A 83 6.52 22.54 8.57
N THR A 84 5.71 22.12 7.59
CA THR A 84 4.44 21.44 7.81
C THR A 84 4.73 19.99 8.19
N VAL A 85 4.52 19.65 9.46
CA VAL A 85 4.84 18.32 9.99
C VAL A 85 3.57 17.50 10.16
N VAL A 86 3.56 16.27 9.65
CA VAL A 86 2.53 15.28 9.96
C VAL A 86 3.10 14.24 10.92
N ARG A 87 2.54 14.14 12.13
CA ARG A 87 2.73 13.00 13.02
C ARG A 87 1.65 11.96 12.72
N LEU A 88 2.03 10.86 12.08
CA LEU A 88 1.12 9.81 11.66
C LEU A 88 1.09 8.69 12.71
N LYS A 89 -0.09 8.39 13.25
CA LYS A 89 -0.32 7.46 14.36
C LYS A 89 -1.28 6.36 13.97
N GLY A 90 -1.01 5.11 14.32
CA GLY A 90 -1.95 4.01 14.09
C GLY A 90 -3.28 4.22 14.84
N GLY A 91 -4.40 3.87 14.20
CA GLY A 91 -5.74 4.08 14.76
C GLY A 91 -6.13 5.54 14.86
N ASP A 92 -6.58 5.97 16.04
CA ASP A 92 -6.92 7.35 16.40
C ASP A 92 -5.88 7.92 17.38
N PRO A 93 -5.46 9.18 17.24
CA PRO A 93 -4.43 9.80 18.07
C PRO A 93 -4.77 9.85 19.57
N PHE A 94 -6.05 9.93 19.91
CA PHE A 94 -6.53 10.11 21.29
C PHE A 94 -7.08 8.84 21.93
N VAL A 95 -7.21 7.74 21.16
CA VAL A 95 -7.61 6.45 21.73
C VAL A 95 -6.36 5.62 22.04
N PHE A 96 -5.82 5.80 23.24
CA PHE A 96 -4.56 5.18 23.74
C PHE A 96 -3.34 5.43 22.85
N GLY A 97 -3.39 6.49 22.03
CA GLY A 97 -2.33 6.86 21.10
C GLY A 97 -1.31 7.84 21.65
N ARG A 98 -1.42 8.32 22.91
CA ARG A 98 -0.55 9.32 23.56
C ARG A 98 -0.48 10.66 22.80
N GLY A 99 -1.48 10.97 21.94
CA GLY A 99 -1.55 12.23 21.20
C GLY A 99 -1.63 13.46 22.11
N GLY A 100 -2.19 13.32 23.32
CA GLY A 100 -2.23 14.38 24.33
C GLY A 100 -0.83 14.85 24.73
N GLU A 101 0.09 13.94 25.05
CA GLU A 101 1.47 14.24 25.42
C GLU A 101 2.24 14.96 24.31
N GLU A 102 1.99 14.59 23.05
CA GLU A 102 2.59 15.25 21.89
C GLU A 102 2.09 16.70 21.76
N ILE A 103 0.78 16.94 22.00
CA ILE A 103 0.15 18.27 21.94
C ILE A 103 0.57 19.17 23.10
N GLU A 104 0.70 18.62 24.30
CA GLU A 104 1.22 19.37 25.46
C GLU A 104 2.59 19.95 25.11
N LYS A 105 3.48 19.15 24.54
CA LYS A 105 4.81 19.60 24.13
C LYS A 105 4.80 20.67 23.03
N LEU A 106 3.89 20.56 22.08
CA LEU A 106 3.68 21.57 21.03
C LEU A 106 3.17 22.89 21.63
N SER A 107 2.22 22.82 22.59
CA SER A 107 1.66 23.97 23.27
C SER A 107 2.71 24.72 24.10
N GLU A 108 3.54 23.99 24.84
CA GLU A 108 4.68 24.56 25.59
C GLU A 108 5.63 25.39 24.70
N ASN A 109 5.79 24.95 23.46
CA ASN A 109 6.66 25.61 22.47
C ASN A 109 5.92 26.63 21.58
N ASN A 110 4.64 26.92 21.86
CA ASN A 110 3.79 27.80 21.05
C ASN A 110 3.83 27.44 19.55
N ILE A 111 3.74 26.14 19.23
CA ILE A 111 3.69 25.61 17.86
C ILE A 111 2.22 25.39 17.49
N PRO A 112 1.71 25.95 16.38
CA PRO A 112 0.34 25.71 15.94
C PRO A 112 0.16 24.25 15.51
N PHE A 113 -0.92 23.63 15.99
CA PHE A 113 -1.24 22.25 15.66
C PHE A 113 -2.71 22.05 15.30
N GLU A 114 -3.00 20.92 14.69
CA GLU A 114 -4.35 20.45 14.40
C GLU A 114 -4.43 18.93 14.56
N ILE A 115 -5.55 18.45 15.12
CA ILE A 115 -5.80 17.03 15.32
C ILE A 115 -6.72 16.54 14.19
N VAL A 116 -6.32 15.44 13.56
CA VAL A 116 -7.12 14.77 12.53
C VAL A 116 -7.48 13.38 13.05
N PRO A 117 -8.75 13.15 13.41
CA PRO A 117 -9.21 11.85 13.89
C PRO A 117 -8.92 10.73 12.89
N GLY A 118 -8.71 9.53 13.41
CA GLY A 118 -8.57 8.31 12.63
C GLY A 118 -9.55 7.23 13.09
N ILE A 119 -9.71 6.18 12.30
CA ILE A 119 -10.57 5.06 12.68
C ILE A 119 -9.85 4.19 13.71
N THR A 120 -10.35 4.21 14.95
CA THR A 120 -9.78 3.41 16.05
C THR A 120 -9.97 1.91 15.83
N SER A 121 -8.98 1.11 16.21
CA SER A 121 -9.06 -0.36 16.19
C SER A 121 -10.16 -0.90 17.11
N ALA A 122 -10.56 -0.16 18.13
CA ALA A 122 -11.67 -0.55 19.01
C ALA A 122 -13.01 -0.68 18.28
N ILE A 123 -13.16 -0.05 17.13
CA ILE A 123 -14.36 -0.09 16.29
C ILE A 123 -14.10 -0.91 15.02
N ALA A 124 -13.10 -0.53 14.23
CA ALA A 124 -12.89 -1.14 12.92
C ALA A 124 -12.52 -2.64 12.98
N VAL A 125 -11.73 -3.06 13.96
CA VAL A 125 -11.32 -4.47 14.06
C VAL A 125 -12.49 -5.39 14.36
N PRO A 126 -13.37 -5.10 15.35
CA PRO A 126 -14.61 -5.85 15.54
C PRO A 126 -15.52 -5.86 14.30
N GLU A 127 -15.70 -4.72 13.63
CA GLU A 127 -16.54 -4.61 12.41
C GLU A 127 -16.03 -5.53 11.28
N TYR A 128 -14.73 -5.55 11.03
CA TYR A 128 -14.13 -6.45 10.03
C TYR A 128 -14.23 -7.93 10.45
N ALA A 129 -14.28 -8.20 11.74
CA ALA A 129 -14.57 -9.54 12.25
C ALA A 129 -16.07 -9.88 12.23
N GLY A 130 -16.95 -8.97 11.78
CA GLY A 130 -18.40 -9.18 11.80
C GLY A 130 -19.01 -9.10 13.19
N ILE A 131 -18.37 -8.37 14.12
CA ILE A 131 -18.83 -8.18 15.50
C ILE A 131 -19.19 -6.69 15.69
N PRO A 132 -20.46 -6.32 15.71
CA PRO A 132 -20.87 -4.94 15.97
C PRO A 132 -20.63 -4.61 17.46
N VAL A 133 -19.95 -3.51 17.76
CA VAL A 133 -19.69 -3.12 19.17
C VAL A 133 -20.98 -2.71 19.90
N THR A 134 -22.03 -2.33 19.20
CA THR A 134 -23.39 -2.12 19.71
C THR A 134 -24.42 -2.82 18.82
N HIS A 135 -25.52 -3.31 19.40
CA HIS A 135 -26.63 -3.89 18.63
C HIS A 135 -27.95 -3.75 19.41
N ARG A 136 -29.01 -3.29 18.73
CA ARG A 136 -30.32 -3.13 19.35
C ARG A 136 -30.79 -4.46 19.96
N GLY A 137 -31.21 -4.43 21.22
CA GLY A 137 -31.66 -5.59 21.96
C GLY A 137 -30.57 -6.49 22.54
N ILE A 138 -29.29 -6.17 22.31
CA ILE A 138 -28.15 -6.96 22.84
C ILE A 138 -27.18 -6.05 23.62
N SER A 139 -26.71 -4.99 23.02
CA SER A 139 -25.73 -4.10 23.66
C SER A 139 -26.05 -2.64 23.32
N LYS A 140 -26.42 -1.87 24.35
CA LYS A 140 -26.76 -0.43 24.23
C LYS A 140 -25.57 0.48 24.41
N SER A 141 -24.43 -0.05 24.87
CA SER A 141 -23.20 0.69 25.15
C SER A 141 -21.99 -0.16 24.78
N PHE A 142 -20.85 0.47 24.56
CA PHE A 142 -19.57 -0.21 24.56
C PHE A 142 -18.54 0.62 25.33
N HIS A 143 -17.58 -0.07 25.92
CA HIS A 143 -16.56 0.51 26.79
C HIS A 143 -15.20 0.07 26.32
N VAL A 144 -14.27 1.01 26.17
CA VAL A 144 -12.92 0.74 25.63
C VAL A 144 -11.89 0.93 26.73
N PHE A 145 -11.10 -0.12 26.96
CA PHE A 145 -10.08 -0.17 27.98
C PHE A 145 -8.70 -0.48 27.39
N THR A 146 -7.63 -0.04 28.05
CA THR A 146 -6.30 -0.59 27.80
C THR A 146 -6.08 -1.83 28.64
N GLY A 147 -5.58 -2.90 28.05
CA GLY A 147 -5.15 -4.10 28.79
C GLY A 147 -3.72 -4.03 29.28
N MET A 148 -3.01 -2.91 29.00
CA MET A 148 -1.70 -2.64 29.58
C MET A 148 -1.81 -1.83 30.87
N THR A 149 -0.96 -2.19 31.84
CA THR A 149 -0.76 -1.41 33.07
C THR A 149 0.63 -0.79 33.07
N ALA A 150 0.72 0.47 33.41
CA ALA A 150 2.01 1.17 33.46
C ALA A 150 2.87 0.76 34.68
N LYS A 151 2.24 0.21 35.73
CA LYS A 151 2.90 -0.29 36.96
C LYS A 151 1.97 -1.31 37.64
N GLU A 152 2.55 -2.24 38.39
CA GLU A 152 1.86 -3.35 39.09
C GLU A 152 0.69 -2.97 40.00
N ASN A 153 0.53 -1.69 40.39
CA ASN A 153 -0.53 -1.21 41.29
C ASN A 153 -1.60 -0.33 40.64
N SER A 154 -1.68 -0.24 39.31
CA SER A 154 -2.64 0.62 38.61
C SER A 154 -3.59 -0.14 37.69
N PHE A 155 -4.01 -1.35 38.10
CA PHE A 155 -5.06 -2.08 37.39
C PHE A 155 -6.40 -1.35 37.50
N HIS A 156 -7.23 -1.57 36.46
CA HIS A 156 -8.62 -1.12 36.45
C HIS A 156 -9.38 -1.61 37.70
N ASP A 157 -10.37 -0.86 38.12
CA ASP A 157 -11.35 -1.32 39.10
C ASP A 157 -12.27 -2.37 38.40
N PHE A 158 -11.80 -3.62 38.38
CA PHE A 158 -12.51 -4.72 37.73
C PHE A 158 -13.88 -4.98 38.33
N LYS A 159 -14.12 -4.62 39.58
CA LYS A 159 -15.47 -4.72 40.18
C LYS A 159 -16.45 -3.83 39.43
N LYS A 160 -16.08 -2.56 39.19
CA LYS A 160 -16.92 -1.64 38.41
C LYS A 160 -17.06 -2.06 36.96
N ILE A 161 -15.97 -2.55 36.35
CA ILE A 161 -16.00 -2.98 34.95
C ILE A 161 -16.90 -4.21 34.77
N ALA A 162 -16.87 -5.17 35.70
CA ALA A 162 -17.72 -6.36 35.63
C ALA A 162 -19.22 -6.03 35.68
N GLU A 163 -19.59 -4.96 36.40
CA GLU A 163 -20.97 -4.47 36.50
C GLU A 163 -21.45 -3.72 35.27
N LEU A 164 -20.55 -3.30 34.35
CA LEU A 164 -20.95 -2.58 33.16
C LEU A 164 -21.80 -3.44 32.24
N GLU A 165 -22.95 -2.89 31.84
CA GLU A 165 -23.74 -3.42 30.76
C GLU A 165 -23.11 -3.05 29.42
N GLY A 166 -23.30 -3.90 28.40
CA GLY A 166 -22.82 -3.64 27.05
C GLY A 166 -21.56 -4.43 26.71
N THR A 167 -20.87 -3.95 25.68
CA THR A 167 -19.70 -4.62 25.14
C THR A 167 -18.42 -4.06 25.75
N LEU A 168 -17.52 -4.92 26.22
CA LEU A 168 -16.21 -4.51 26.69
C LEU A 168 -15.19 -4.77 25.58
N VAL A 169 -14.38 -3.77 25.28
CA VAL A 169 -13.31 -3.84 24.27
C VAL A 169 -11.98 -3.52 24.93
N PHE A 170 -11.04 -4.45 24.90
CA PHE A 170 -9.69 -4.21 25.44
C PHE A 170 -8.68 -4.13 24.29
N LEU A 171 -7.95 -3.04 24.26
CA LEU A 171 -6.79 -2.83 23.40
C LEU A 171 -5.52 -3.19 24.17
N MET A 172 -4.48 -3.69 23.46
CA MET A 172 -3.19 -4.03 24.07
C MET A 172 -3.27 -5.07 25.21
N GLY A 173 -4.32 -5.90 25.24
CA GLY A 173 -4.62 -6.77 26.38
C GLY A 173 -4.19 -8.24 26.23
N VAL A 174 -3.66 -8.69 25.08
CA VAL A 174 -3.41 -10.12 24.82
C VAL A 174 -2.50 -10.76 25.87
N LYS A 175 -1.46 -10.10 26.28
CA LYS A 175 -0.52 -10.60 27.31
C LYS A 175 -1.17 -10.77 28.69
N ASN A 176 -2.22 -10.02 28.94
CA ASN A 176 -2.94 -9.98 30.22
C ASN A 176 -4.35 -10.61 30.09
N LEU A 177 -4.62 -11.37 29.02
CA LEU A 177 -5.95 -11.90 28.72
C LEU A 177 -6.50 -12.78 29.84
N GLY A 178 -5.67 -13.67 30.39
CA GLY A 178 -6.04 -14.51 31.54
C GLY A 178 -6.45 -13.69 32.76
N LEU A 179 -5.57 -12.73 33.14
CA LEU A 179 -5.86 -11.85 34.26
C LEU A 179 -7.15 -11.04 34.06
N ILE A 180 -7.37 -10.51 32.86
CA ILE A 180 -8.58 -9.75 32.53
C ILE A 180 -9.82 -10.65 32.69
N ALA A 181 -9.78 -11.88 32.18
CA ALA A 181 -10.88 -12.83 32.26
C ALA A 181 -11.16 -13.23 33.71
N ASP A 182 -10.12 -13.62 34.45
CA ASP A 182 -10.23 -14.07 35.85
C ASP A 182 -10.79 -12.98 36.76
N GLU A 183 -10.27 -11.75 36.66
CA GLU A 183 -10.75 -10.64 37.48
C GLU A 183 -12.20 -10.25 37.12
N LEU A 184 -12.60 -10.26 35.84
CA LEU A 184 -13.99 -10.01 35.47
C LEU A 184 -14.94 -11.09 36.05
N ILE A 185 -14.57 -12.36 35.94
CA ILE A 185 -15.38 -13.49 36.51
C ILE A 185 -15.46 -13.40 38.03
N LYS A 186 -14.33 -13.18 38.70
CA LYS A 186 -14.25 -13.01 40.15
C LYS A 186 -15.18 -11.91 40.67
N HIS A 187 -15.35 -10.85 39.87
CA HIS A 187 -16.23 -9.73 40.21
C HIS A 187 -17.66 -9.85 39.63
N GLY A 188 -18.06 -11.04 39.18
CA GLY A 188 -19.44 -11.36 38.86
C GLY A 188 -19.83 -11.31 37.38
N LYS A 189 -18.89 -11.12 36.48
CA LYS A 189 -19.17 -11.28 35.03
C LYS A 189 -19.45 -12.76 34.76
N ASP A 190 -20.49 -13.04 33.98
CA ASP A 190 -20.81 -14.45 33.61
C ASP A 190 -19.64 -15.07 32.84
N LYS A 191 -19.12 -16.16 33.39
CA LYS A 191 -18.02 -16.93 32.81
C LYS A 191 -18.29 -17.47 31.40
N ASN A 192 -19.60 -17.63 31.06
CA ASN A 192 -20.02 -18.05 29.74
C ASN A 192 -20.12 -16.88 28.72
N THR A 193 -19.82 -15.62 29.13
CA THR A 193 -19.89 -14.49 28.23
C THR A 193 -19.01 -14.72 27.00
N PRO A 194 -19.57 -14.63 25.77
CA PRO A 194 -18.80 -14.82 24.57
C PRO A 194 -17.68 -13.78 24.45
N THR A 195 -16.49 -14.24 24.13
CA THR A 195 -15.29 -13.43 24.05
C THR A 195 -14.55 -13.74 22.75
N ALA A 196 -14.08 -12.69 22.06
CA ALA A 196 -13.29 -12.80 20.83
C ALA A 196 -11.94 -12.11 21.00
N VAL A 197 -10.87 -12.75 20.53
CA VAL A 197 -9.55 -12.14 20.32
C VAL A 197 -9.34 -12.03 18.81
N ILE A 198 -9.18 -10.79 18.32
CA ILE A 198 -9.09 -10.49 16.88
C ILE A 198 -7.70 -9.96 16.59
N GLU A 199 -6.88 -10.77 15.95
CA GLU A 199 -5.50 -10.45 15.59
C GLU A 199 -5.41 -9.83 14.20
N LYS A 200 -4.46 -8.90 14.01
CA LYS A 200 -4.16 -8.27 12.70
C LYS A 200 -5.42 -7.83 11.96
N GLY A 201 -6.42 -7.36 12.70
CA GLY A 201 -7.73 -6.99 12.16
C GLY A 201 -7.65 -6.03 11.00
N THR A 202 -8.66 -6.08 10.13
CA THR A 202 -8.79 -5.28 8.89
C THR A 202 -7.79 -5.61 7.79
N THR A 203 -7.01 -6.69 7.93
CA THR A 203 -6.05 -7.15 6.91
C THR A 203 -6.38 -8.56 6.44
N GLY A 204 -5.87 -8.95 5.29
CA GLY A 204 -5.96 -10.35 4.81
C GLY A 204 -5.29 -11.38 5.74
N LYS A 205 -4.57 -10.92 6.78
CA LYS A 205 -3.97 -11.76 7.83
C LYS A 205 -4.82 -11.80 9.11
N GLN A 206 -6.04 -11.26 9.08
CA GLN A 206 -6.93 -11.26 10.23
C GLN A 206 -7.22 -12.71 10.70
N ARG A 207 -7.18 -12.92 12.00
CA ARG A 207 -7.55 -14.17 12.63
C ARG A 207 -8.39 -13.90 13.87
N VAL A 208 -9.43 -14.70 14.09
CA VAL A 208 -10.35 -14.52 15.20
C VAL A 208 -10.43 -15.80 16.01
N VAL A 209 -10.10 -15.70 17.31
CA VAL A 209 -10.26 -16.78 18.29
C VAL A 209 -11.47 -16.45 19.14
N ILE A 210 -12.39 -17.39 19.31
CA ILE A 210 -13.62 -17.19 20.07
C ILE A 210 -13.81 -18.33 21.05
N ASP A 211 -14.13 -17.98 22.30
CA ASP A 211 -14.58 -18.92 23.33
C ASP A 211 -15.40 -18.15 24.37
N SER A 212 -15.84 -18.86 25.42
CA SER A 212 -16.36 -18.25 26.64
C SER A 212 -15.28 -17.48 27.39
N LEU A 213 -15.68 -16.51 28.21
CA LEU A 213 -14.74 -15.71 29.02
C LEU A 213 -13.85 -16.61 29.90
N GLU A 214 -14.38 -17.71 30.43
CA GLU A 214 -13.63 -18.67 31.25
C GLU A 214 -12.51 -19.36 30.46
N LYS A 215 -12.73 -19.68 29.17
CA LYS A 215 -11.82 -20.49 28.35
C LYS A 215 -10.96 -19.70 27.37
N ILE A 216 -11.29 -18.45 27.13
CA ILE A 216 -10.66 -17.67 26.05
C ILE A 216 -9.13 -17.58 26.19
N SER A 217 -8.61 -17.53 27.43
CA SER A 217 -7.16 -17.44 27.66
C SER A 217 -6.47 -18.73 27.21
N GLU A 218 -6.96 -19.88 27.64
CA GLU A 218 -6.43 -21.20 27.26
C GLU A 218 -6.52 -21.41 25.75
N THR A 219 -7.67 -21.09 25.15
CA THR A 219 -7.88 -21.20 23.71
C THR A 219 -6.96 -20.28 22.92
N ALA A 220 -6.77 -19.04 23.37
CA ALA A 220 -5.87 -18.09 22.73
C ALA A 220 -4.38 -18.52 22.83
N GLU A 221 -3.97 -19.11 23.95
CA GLU A 221 -2.62 -19.67 24.10
C GLU A 221 -2.40 -20.87 23.19
N LYS A 222 -3.35 -21.81 23.15
CA LYS A 222 -3.32 -22.98 22.26
C LYS A 222 -3.23 -22.55 20.78
N GLU A 223 -4.00 -21.56 20.41
CA GLU A 223 -4.01 -20.98 19.06
C GLU A 223 -2.82 -20.01 18.82
N LYS A 224 -1.95 -19.81 19.81
CA LYS A 224 -0.78 -18.90 19.76
C LYS A 224 -1.17 -17.48 19.32
N ALA A 225 -2.20 -16.93 19.96
CA ALA A 225 -2.63 -15.57 19.68
C ALA A 225 -1.57 -14.54 20.03
N VAL A 226 -1.31 -13.58 19.12
CA VAL A 226 -0.26 -12.58 19.27
C VAL A 226 -0.75 -11.15 19.01
N SER A 227 -0.03 -10.19 19.56
CA SER A 227 -0.26 -8.76 19.25
C SER A 227 0.23 -8.40 17.82
N PRO A 228 -0.40 -7.40 17.14
CA PRO A 228 -1.51 -6.59 17.63
C PRO A 228 -2.85 -7.31 17.57
N ALA A 229 -3.66 -7.20 18.63
CA ALA A 229 -5.00 -7.75 18.65
C ALA A 229 -5.97 -6.91 19.52
N VAL A 230 -7.24 -7.08 19.26
CA VAL A 230 -8.36 -6.49 20.02
C VAL A 230 -9.15 -7.59 20.70
N ILE A 231 -9.48 -7.43 21.98
CA ILE A 231 -10.34 -8.35 22.73
C ILE A 231 -11.73 -7.74 22.82
N VAL A 232 -12.76 -8.51 22.49
CA VAL A 232 -14.17 -8.10 22.57
C VAL A 232 -14.91 -9.09 23.46
N ILE A 233 -15.57 -8.59 24.52
CA ILE A 233 -16.31 -9.40 25.49
C ILE A 233 -17.78 -8.95 25.49
N GLY A 234 -18.70 -9.86 25.21
CA GLY A 234 -20.15 -9.59 25.22
C GLY A 234 -20.92 -10.39 24.17
N ASP A 235 -22.22 -10.41 24.31
CA ASP A 235 -23.15 -11.20 23.46
C ASP A 235 -23.13 -10.79 21.97
N VAL A 236 -22.63 -9.63 21.65
CA VAL A 236 -22.43 -9.16 20.26
C VAL A 236 -21.48 -10.07 19.48
N VAL A 237 -20.58 -10.78 20.15
CA VAL A 237 -19.65 -11.72 19.53
C VAL A 237 -20.40 -12.82 18.76
N LYS A 238 -21.56 -13.24 19.24
CA LYS A 238 -22.43 -14.23 18.56
C LYS A 238 -22.90 -13.77 17.18
N LYS A 239 -22.94 -12.43 16.92
CA LYS A 239 -23.37 -11.90 15.62
C LYS A 239 -22.42 -12.23 14.48
N ARG A 240 -21.15 -12.45 14.80
CA ARG A 240 -20.14 -12.84 13.81
C ARG A 240 -20.56 -14.05 12.98
N GLU A 241 -21.26 -15.00 13.55
CA GLU A 241 -21.74 -16.17 12.83
C GLU A 241 -22.48 -15.80 11.53
N LYS A 242 -23.29 -14.72 11.59
CA LYS A 242 -24.06 -14.22 10.45
C LYS A 242 -23.39 -13.06 9.73
N PHE A 243 -22.62 -12.25 10.44
CA PHE A 243 -22.10 -10.96 9.94
C PHE A 243 -20.66 -11.03 9.45
N ASN A 244 -19.99 -12.18 9.52
CA ASN A 244 -18.66 -12.35 8.96
C ASN A 244 -18.71 -12.15 7.44
N TRP A 245 -18.30 -10.99 6.98
CA TRP A 245 -18.29 -10.59 5.58
C TRP A 245 -16.88 -10.54 4.99
N PHE A 246 -15.90 -10.12 5.79
CA PHE A 246 -14.55 -9.85 5.32
C PHE A 246 -13.77 -11.14 5.04
N GLU A 247 -13.86 -12.12 5.96
CA GLU A 247 -13.17 -13.39 5.83
C GLU A 247 -13.82 -14.34 4.80
N LYS A 248 -14.99 -13.97 4.27
CA LYS A 248 -15.67 -14.68 3.17
C LYS A 248 -15.25 -14.16 1.79
N LYS A 249 -14.40 -13.13 1.72
CA LYS A 249 -13.90 -12.62 0.46
C LYS A 249 -13.00 -13.66 -0.23
N GLU A 250 -13.00 -13.66 -1.56
CA GLU A 250 -12.41 -14.71 -2.41
C GLU A 250 -10.90 -14.95 -2.19
N LEU A 251 -10.16 -13.91 -1.84
CA LEU A 251 -8.72 -13.98 -1.62
C LEU A 251 -8.32 -13.87 -0.15
N PHE A 252 -9.30 -13.90 0.78
CA PHE A 252 -8.98 -13.81 2.20
C PHE A 252 -8.00 -14.91 2.66
N GLY A 253 -7.02 -14.52 3.46
CA GLY A 253 -5.98 -15.42 3.96
C GLY A 253 -4.81 -15.64 3.01
N LYS A 254 -4.92 -15.28 1.72
CA LYS A 254 -3.83 -15.44 0.75
C LYS A 254 -2.79 -14.32 0.87
N ASN A 255 -1.52 -14.71 0.96
CA ASN A 255 -0.39 -13.79 1.03
C ASN A 255 0.33 -13.75 -0.31
N ILE A 256 0.27 -12.63 -1.00
CA ILE A 256 0.64 -12.49 -2.41
C ILE A 256 1.73 -11.43 -2.56
N LEU A 257 2.91 -11.83 -3.06
CA LEU A 257 3.94 -10.90 -3.48
C LEU A 257 3.68 -10.44 -4.92
N VAL A 258 3.57 -9.13 -5.09
CA VAL A 258 3.42 -8.49 -6.39
C VAL A 258 4.75 -7.93 -6.84
N THR A 259 5.25 -8.38 -8.01
CA THR A 259 6.48 -7.86 -8.61
C THR A 259 6.15 -7.01 -9.83
N ARG A 260 6.10 -5.70 -9.63
CA ARG A 260 5.78 -4.74 -10.69
C ARG A 260 6.38 -3.36 -10.38
N ASP A 261 6.37 -2.43 -11.36
CA ASP A 261 6.63 -1.01 -11.07
C ASP A 261 5.65 -0.47 -10.02
N THR A 262 6.08 0.55 -9.29
CA THR A 262 5.32 1.02 -8.12
C THR A 262 3.90 1.46 -8.48
N ALA A 263 3.72 2.25 -9.54
CA ALA A 263 2.42 2.83 -9.86
C ALA A 263 1.37 1.77 -10.24
N GLN A 264 1.73 0.87 -11.15
CA GLN A 264 0.84 -0.20 -11.60
C GLN A 264 0.73 -1.32 -10.55
N GLY A 265 1.80 -1.54 -9.78
CA GLY A 265 1.83 -2.50 -8.68
C GLY A 265 0.87 -2.12 -7.55
N GLU A 266 0.82 -0.84 -7.17
CA GLU A 266 -0.13 -0.32 -6.19
C GLU A 266 -1.59 -0.53 -6.61
N VAL A 267 -1.91 -0.32 -7.90
CA VAL A 267 -3.26 -0.60 -8.42
C VAL A 267 -3.59 -2.08 -8.28
N PHE A 268 -2.67 -2.95 -8.65
CA PHE A 268 -2.88 -4.40 -8.58
C PHE A 268 -2.99 -4.90 -7.13
N CYS A 269 -2.19 -4.37 -6.21
CA CYS A 269 -2.31 -4.66 -4.78
C CYS A 269 -3.70 -4.26 -4.24
N ARG A 270 -4.23 -3.11 -4.64
CA ARG A 270 -5.59 -2.69 -4.24
C ARG A 270 -6.66 -3.67 -4.69
N GLU A 271 -6.58 -4.16 -5.92
CA GLU A 271 -7.56 -5.15 -6.41
C GLU A 271 -7.48 -6.46 -5.60
N ILE A 272 -6.29 -6.92 -5.25
CA ILE A 272 -6.10 -8.09 -4.35
C ILE A 272 -6.74 -7.83 -2.98
N GLU A 273 -6.51 -6.67 -2.38
CA GLU A 273 -7.01 -6.30 -1.05
C GLU A 273 -8.53 -6.08 -1.03
N LYS A 274 -9.11 -5.51 -2.08
CA LYS A 274 -10.59 -5.46 -2.24
C LYS A 274 -11.22 -6.84 -2.18
N LEU A 275 -10.52 -7.85 -2.65
CA LEU A 275 -10.92 -9.25 -2.58
C LEU A 275 -10.52 -9.95 -1.26
N GLY A 276 -10.00 -9.20 -0.30
CA GLY A 276 -9.61 -9.70 1.02
C GLY A 276 -8.22 -10.31 1.12
N GLY A 277 -7.44 -10.32 0.04
CA GLY A 277 -6.06 -10.82 0.05
C GLY A 277 -5.11 -9.88 0.79
N ASN A 278 -3.95 -10.39 1.17
CA ASN A 278 -2.86 -9.62 1.72
C ASN A 278 -1.77 -9.49 0.66
N SER A 279 -1.54 -8.28 0.19
CA SER A 279 -0.56 -8.00 -0.84
C SER A 279 0.68 -7.31 -0.29
N GLU A 280 1.85 -7.66 -0.81
CA GLU A 280 3.10 -6.94 -0.60
C GLU A 280 3.66 -6.56 -1.96
N LEU A 281 3.98 -5.28 -2.14
CA LEU A 281 4.56 -4.80 -3.38
C LEU A 281 6.09 -4.78 -3.30
N LEU A 282 6.73 -5.54 -4.16
CA LEU A 282 8.17 -5.52 -4.33
C LEU A 282 8.51 -5.00 -5.72
N SER A 283 8.74 -3.69 -5.80
CA SER A 283 9.15 -3.06 -7.05
C SER A 283 10.66 -3.16 -7.24
N PHE A 284 11.06 -3.81 -8.33
CA PHE A 284 12.46 -3.90 -8.77
C PHE A 284 12.80 -2.89 -9.85
N LEU A 285 11.80 -2.14 -10.32
CA LEU A 285 11.96 -1.15 -11.37
C LEU A 285 11.60 0.22 -10.82
N LYS A 286 12.53 1.15 -10.90
CA LYS A 286 12.28 2.56 -10.69
C LYS A 286 12.23 3.23 -12.05
N ILE A 287 11.07 3.77 -12.39
CA ILE A 287 10.88 4.53 -13.60
C ILE A 287 11.11 6.00 -13.26
N GLU A 288 12.11 6.63 -13.90
CA GLU A 288 12.50 8.01 -13.65
C GLU A 288 12.18 8.85 -14.87
N ASP A 289 11.33 9.85 -14.65
CA ASP A 289 10.92 10.82 -15.65
C ASP A 289 12.11 11.65 -16.15
N GLN A 290 12.30 11.73 -17.47
CA GLN A 290 13.32 12.51 -18.17
C GLN A 290 12.71 13.61 -19.05
N MET A 291 11.38 13.75 -19.11
CA MET A 291 10.70 14.70 -19.98
C MET A 291 10.96 16.17 -19.59
N HIS A 292 11.40 16.43 -18.36
CA HIS A 292 11.85 17.76 -17.94
C HIS A 292 13.04 18.29 -18.77
N ASN A 293 13.77 17.39 -19.47
CA ASN A 293 14.87 17.75 -20.37
C ASN A 293 14.40 18.03 -21.82
N PHE A 294 13.11 17.78 -22.13
CA PHE A 294 12.57 17.96 -23.47
C PHE A 294 12.12 19.43 -23.69
N ASN A 295 12.59 20.05 -24.78
CA ASN A 295 12.09 21.36 -25.16
C ASN A 295 10.84 21.24 -26.02
N TYR A 296 9.68 21.52 -25.44
CA TYR A 296 8.39 21.46 -26.11
C TYR A 296 8.19 22.45 -27.25
N GLU A 297 8.98 23.53 -27.32
CA GLU A 297 8.96 24.46 -28.47
C GLU A 297 9.44 23.77 -29.76
N ASN A 298 10.25 22.72 -29.63
CA ASN A 298 10.74 21.94 -30.77
C ASN A 298 9.65 21.06 -31.42
N LEU A 299 8.51 20.86 -30.78
CA LEU A 299 7.41 20.05 -31.34
C LEU A 299 6.93 20.56 -32.70
N LYS A 300 7.00 21.87 -32.94
CA LYS A 300 6.67 22.47 -34.25
C LYS A 300 7.52 21.93 -35.43
N ASN A 301 8.64 21.28 -35.13
CA ASN A 301 9.51 20.71 -36.13
C ASN A 301 9.16 19.27 -36.52
N TYR A 302 8.19 18.67 -35.84
CA TYR A 302 7.78 17.28 -36.07
C TYR A 302 6.36 17.22 -36.62
N GLN A 303 6.11 16.29 -37.52
CA GLN A 303 4.83 16.02 -38.13
C GLN A 303 4.16 14.78 -37.51
N ALA A 304 4.95 13.94 -36.82
CA ALA A 304 4.42 12.79 -36.11
C ALA A 304 5.14 12.57 -34.76
N LEU A 305 4.39 12.01 -33.80
CA LEU A 305 4.81 11.68 -32.46
C LEU A 305 4.39 10.26 -32.11
N LEU A 306 5.35 9.39 -31.83
CA LEU A 306 5.11 7.99 -31.53
C LEU A 306 5.37 7.70 -30.04
N PHE A 307 4.46 6.96 -29.45
CA PHE A 307 4.57 6.47 -28.09
C PHE A 307 4.65 4.95 -28.05
N ASN A 308 5.75 4.42 -27.57
CA ASN A 308 5.93 2.97 -27.44
C ASN A 308 5.56 2.43 -26.05
N SER A 309 5.04 3.27 -25.15
CA SER A 309 4.59 2.86 -23.82
C SER A 309 3.62 3.85 -23.16
N PRO A 310 2.78 3.39 -22.22
CA PRO A 310 1.94 4.27 -21.40
C PRO A 310 2.75 5.30 -20.58
N ASN A 311 3.94 4.91 -20.08
CA ASN A 311 4.79 5.81 -19.30
C ASN A 311 5.31 6.98 -20.15
N GLY A 312 5.68 6.72 -21.40
CA GLY A 312 6.08 7.76 -22.35
C GLY A 312 4.96 8.77 -22.57
N VAL A 313 3.72 8.29 -22.74
CA VAL A 313 2.54 9.16 -22.83
C VAL A 313 2.37 9.98 -21.56
N LYS A 314 2.31 9.31 -20.42
CA LYS A 314 2.08 9.97 -19.12
C LYS A 314 3.09 11.09 -18.89
N PHE A 315 4.38 10.80 -18.94
CA PHE A 315 5.41 11.80 -18.66
C PHE A 315 5.43 12.93 -19.69
N PHE A 316 5.21 12.60 -20.97
CA PHE A 316 5.14 13.64 -22.01
C PHE A 316 4.02 14.65 -21.72
N PHE A 317 2.82 14.17 -21.40
CA PHE A 317 1.67 15.04 -21.15
C PHE A 317 1.65 15.66 -19.75
N ASP A 318 2.29 15.06 -18.76
CA ASP A 318 2.47 15.68 -17.43
C ASP A 318 3.35 16.95 -17.49
N HIS A 319 4.22 17.08 -18.52
CA HIS A 319 5.11 18.22 -18.70
C HIS A 319 4.73 19.15 -19.84
N ILE A 320 3.75 18.79 -20.67
CA ILE A 320 3.33 19.65 -21.79
C ILE A 320 2.74 20.97 -21.25
N PRO A 321 3.27 22.13 -21.67
CA PRO A 321 2.82 23.41 -21.13
C PRO A 321 1.42 23.80 -21.61
N ASP A 322 1.07 23.41 -22.83
CA ASP A 322 -0.20 23.70 -23.49
C ASP A 322 -0.45 22.68 -24.60
N MET A 323 -1.61 22.06 -24.61
CA MET A 323 -2.00 21.04 -25.61
C MET A 323 -2.02 21.60 -27.05
N ARG A 324 -2.17 22.90 -27.21
CA ARG A 324 -2.17 23.56 -28.53
C ARG A 324 -0.84 23.46 -29.26
N VAL A 325 0.26 23.20 -28.53
CA VAL A 325 1.59 22.99 -29.18
C VAL A 325 1.64 21.74 -30.05
N LEU A 326 0.71 20.80 -29.87
CA LEU A 326 0.59 19.61 -30.72
C LEU A 326 0.11 19.97 -32.13
N GLY A 327 -0.70 21.03 -32.30
CA GLY A 327 -1.22 21.44 -33.60
C GLY A 327 -1.85 20.27 -34.34
N ASN A 328 -1.32 19.97 -35.56
CA ASN A 328 -1.75 18.88 -36.43
C ASN A 328 -0.80 17.67 -36.41
N ILE A 329 0.06 17.55 -35.40
CA ILE A 329 0.99 16.41 -35.29
C ILE A 329 0.19 15.11 -35.26
N LYS A 330 0.60 14.13 -36.12
CA LYS A 330 0.02 12.78 -36.11
C LYS A 330 0.53 12.01 -34.92
N ILE A 331 -0.34 11.30 -34.21
CA ILE A 331 0.01 10.58 -32.99
C ILE A 331 -0.16 9.07 -33.18
N GLY A 332 0.91 8.32 -32.91
CA GLY A 332 0.91 6.88 -32.94
C GLY A 332 1.07 6.24 -31.55
N ALA A 333 0.30 5.18 -31.29
CA ALA A 333 0.38 4.37 -30.09
C ALA A 333 0.72 2.92 -30.42
N VAL A 334 1.71 2.34 -29.72
CA VAL A 334 2.15 0.96 -29.98
C VAL A 334 1.08 -0.09 -29.70
N GLY A 335 0.11 0.19 -28.85
CA GLY A 335 -0.93 -0.77 -28.48
C GLY A 335 -2.01 -0.23 -27.57
N ALA A 336 -2.97 -1.09 -27.19
CA ALA A 336 -4.19 -0.72 -26.49
C ALA A 336 -3.94 0.07 -25.19
N LYS A 337 -3.00 -0.35 -24.34
CA LYS A 337 -2.69 0.36 -23.08
C LYS A 337 -2.11 1.75 -23.30
N THR A 338 -1.31 1.92 -24.36
CA THR A 338 -0.75 3.23 -24.73
C THR A 338 -1.85 4.15 -25.25
N ARG A 339 -2.80 3.60 -26.01
CA ARG A 339 -4.01 4.31 -26.45
C ARG A 339 -4.87 4.73 -25.26
N GLU A 340 -5.15 3.82 -24.31
CA GLU A 340 -5.94 4.12 -23.10
C GLU A 340 -5.31 5.26 -22.29
N GLU A 341 -3.97 5.31 -22.23
CA GLU A 341 -3.27 6.41 -21.56
C GLU A 341 -3.42 7.74 -22.30
N LEU A 342 -3.35 7.75 -23.64
CA LEU A 342 -3.63 8.93 -24.48
C LEU A 342 -5.07 9.42 -24.30
N GLU A 343 -6.03 8.51 -24.22
CA GLU A 343 -7.46 8.83 -24.04
C GLU A 343 -7.74 9.54 -22.70
N LYS A 344 -6.92 9.35 -21.66
CA LYS A 344 -7.02 10.14 -20.41
C LYS A 344 -6.76 11.63 -20.65
N PHE A 345 -5.91 11.95 -21.61
CA PHE A 345 -5.62 13.32 -22.07
C PHE A 345 -6.55 13.77 -23.21
N LYS A 346 -7.63 13.00 -23.50
CA LYS A 346 -8.61 13.28 -24.57
C LYS A 346 -8.02 13.24 -25.98
N ILE A 347 -6.96 12.45 -26.16
CA ILE A 347 -6.30 12.25 -27.44
C ILE A 347 -6.56 10.83 -27.92
N ARG A 348 -6.93 10.69 -29.19
CA ARG A 348 -7.01 9.41 -29.89
C ARG A 348 -5.81 9.31 -30.83
N PRO A 349 -5.09 8.19 -30.84
CA PRO A 349 -4.01 8.01 -31.79
C PRO A 349 -4.55 7.90 -33.21
N ASP A 350 -3.84 8.47 -34.20
CA ASP A 350 -4.14 8.37 -35.63
C ASP A 350 -3.80 6.96 -36.13
N VAL A 351 -2.76 6.31 -35.57
CA VAL A 351 -2.34 4.95 -35.92
C VAL A 351 -2.05 4.09 -34.70
N MET A 352 -2.35 2.80 -34.83
CA MET A 352 -2.00 1.75 -33.88
C MET A 352 -1.83 0.43 -34.65
N PRO A 353 -0.68 -0.26 -34.55
CA PRO A 353 -0.45 -1.51 -35.28
C PRO A 353 -1.28 -2.67 -34.72
N GLU A 354 -1.55 -3.67 -35.56
CA GLU A 354 -2.25 -4.90 -35.13
C GLU A 354 -1.40 -5.75 -34.18
N LYS A 355 -0.13 -5.91 -34.49
CA LYS A 355 0.85 -6.54 -33.59
C LYS A 355 1.61 -5.46 -32.84
N TYR A 356 1.41 -5.31 -31.59
CA TYR A 356 1.93 -4.27 -30.71
C TYR A 356 3.48 -4.20 -30.66
N LEU A 357 4.10 -4.04 -31.85
CA LEU A 357 5.53 -3.89 -32.01
C LEU A 357 5.89 -2.47 -32.44
N THR A 358 6.96 -1.93 -31.86
CA THR A 358 7.40 -0.56 -32.15
C THR A 358 7.82 -0.41 -33.61
N THR A 359 8.38 -1.44 -34.24
CA THR A 359 8.72 -1.47 -35.66
C THR A 359 7.48 -1.38 -36.56
N GLU A 360 6.41 -2.08 -36.22
CA GLU A 360 5.15 -2.00 -36.98
C GLU A 360 4.46 -0.64 -36.77
N LEU A 361 4.59 -0.03 -35.56
CA LEU A 361 4.12 1.33 -35.34
C LEU A 361 4.86 2.33 -36.27
N ALA A 362 6.17 2.15 -36.44
CA ALA A 362 6.93 2.96 -37.37
C ALA A 362 6.44 2.77 -38.83
N GLU A 363 6.09 1.57 -39.23
CA GLU A 363 5.54 1.31 -40.56
C GLU A 363 4.15 1.90 -40.77
N GLU A 364 3.27 1.83 -39.73
CA GLU A 364 1.93 2.39 -39.83
C GLU A 364 1.94 3.94 -39.94
N ILE A 365 2.81 4.62 -39.19
CA ILE A 365 2.88 6.10 -39.27
C ILE A 365 3.36 6.58 -40.64
N LEU A 366 4.21 5.81 -41.33
CA LEU A 366 4.71 6.13 -42.65
C LEU A 366 3.60 6.16 -43.72
N LYS A 367 2.48 5.49 -43.50
CA LYS A 367 1.33 5.48 -44.41
C LYS A 367 0.56 6.80 -44.44
N ILE A 368 0.72 7.61 -43.37
CA ILE A 368 -0.04 8.85 -43.20
C ILE A 368 0.87 10.09 -43.04
N THR A 369 2.18 9.93 -43.27
CA THR A 369 3.19 11.00 -43.22
C THR A 369 3.90 11.11 -44.57
N GLU A 370 4.39 12.31 -44.89
CA GLU A 370 5.12 12.62 -46.13
C GLU A 370 6.62 12.30 -46.03
N GLU A 371 7.31 12.24 -47.16
CA GLU A 371 8.73 11.79 -47.26
C GLU A 371 9.69 12.66 -46.43
N ASN A 372 9.43 13.95 -46.33
CA ASN A 372 10.28 14.90 -45.60
C ASN A 372 9.90 15.12 -44.16
N ASP A 373 8.81 14.47 -43.70
CA ASP A 373 8.31 14.62 -42.34
C ASP A 373 9.29 14.08 -41.30
N LYS A 374 9.44 14.81 -40.20
CA LYS A 374 10.18 14.39 -39.03
C LYS A 374 9.26 13.68 -38.03
N ILE A 375 9.70 12.54 -37.56
CA ILE A 375 8.95 11.67 -36.65
C ILE A 375 9.70 11.56 -35.35
N LEU A 376 9.08 12.03 -34.26
CA LEU A 376 9.63 11.92 -32.91
C LEU A 376 9.12 10.65 -32.22
N VAL A 377 10.01 9.87 -31.63
CA VAL A 377 9.67 8.67 -30.85
C VAL A 377 10.01 8.90 -29.39
N ILE A 378 8.98 8.96 -28.54
CA ILE A 378 9.15 9.02 -27.08
C ILE A 378 9.22 7.60 -26.53
N THR A 379 10.33 7.27 -25.87
CA THR A 379 10.66 5.91 -25.49
C THR A 379 11.43 5.85 -24.15
N SER A 380 11.78 4.64 -23.69
CA SER A 380 12.69 4.44 -22.55
C SER A 380 14.14 4.28 -23.02
N ASP A 381 15.06 4.41 -22.07
CA ASP A 381 16.51 4.14 -22.23
C ASP A 381 16.79 2.68 -22.70
N ILE A 382 16.02 1.71 -22.21
CA ILE A 382 16.15 0.28 -22.53
C ILE A 382 15.34 -0.17 -23.74
N SER A 383 14.67 0.75 -24.45
CA SER A 383 13.88 0.41 -25.63
C SER A 383 14.77 -0.05 -26.78
N PRO A 384 14.33 -1.08 -27.53
CA PRO A 384 15.04 -1.52 -28.74
C PRO A 384 14.89 -0.55 -29.93
N CYS A 385 14.28 0.62 -29.73
CA CYS A 385 14.12 1.62 -30.76
C CYS A 385 15.47 2.20 -31.17
N ASP A 386 15.85 2.06 -32.42
CA ASP A 386 17.03 2.65 -33.04
C ASP A 386 16.58 3.58 -34.18
N ASP A 387 16.56 4.88 -33.87
CA ASP A 387 16.11 5.93 -34.79
C ASP A 387 17.06 6.11 -35.99
N VAL A 388 18.34 5.83 -35.82
CA VAL A 388 19.36 5.89 -36.89
C VAL A 388 19.14 4.74 -37.88
N GLU A 389 18.95 3.51 -37.36
CA GLU A 389 18.63 2.35 -38.18
C GLU A 389 17.31 2.55 -38.94
N TRP A 390 16.27 3.02 -38.23
CA TRP A 390 14.96 3.29 -38.85
C TRP A 390 15.03 4.39 -39.91
N SER A 391 15.76 5.48 -39.64
CA SER A 391 15.94 6.56 -40.61
C SER A 391 16.59 6.05 -41.89
N ARG A 392 17.56 5.14 -41.76
CA ARG A 392 18.24 4.52 -42.92
C ARG A 392 17.33 3.50 -43.63
N LYS A 393 16.67 2.61 -42.86
CA LYS A 393 15.81 1.55 -43.39
C LYS A 393 14.63 2.10 -44.22
N TYR A 394 13.98 3.14 -43.68
CA TYR A 394 12.76 3.68 -44.25
C TYR A 394 12.99 4.94 -45.11
N ASN A 395 14.21 5.41 -45.22
CA ASN A 395 14.56 6.69 -45.87
C ASN A 395 13.71 7.85 -45.34
N ARG A 396 13.61 7.99 -44.02
CA ARG A 396 12.76 8.95 -43.28
C ARG A 396 13.53 9.55 -42.10
N LYS A 397 13.06 10.67 -41.57
CA LYS A 397 13.70 11.34 -40.42
C LYS A 397 13.06 10.92 -39.11
N PHE A 398 13.58 9.87 -38.49
CA PHE A 398 13.22 9.49 -37.13
C PHE A 398 14.19 10.11 -36.14
N GLU A 399 13.66 10.62 -35.03
CA GLU A 399 14.43 11.12 -33.90
C GLU A 399 13.87 10.47 -32.61
N LYS A 400 14.77 9.92 -31.81
CA LYS A 400 14.43 9.30 -30.52
C LYS A 400 14.66 10.26 -29.39
N PHE A 401 13.68 10.38 -28.49
CA PHE A 401 13.86 11.01 -27.19
C PHE A 401 13.61 10.01 -26.06
N VAL A 402 14.58 9.89 -25.14
CA VAL A 402 14.45 9.07 -23.94
C VAL A 402 13.64 9.85 -22.92
N GLY A 403 12.33 9.63 -22.93
CA GLY A 403 11.36 10.30 -22.06
C GLY A 403 11.37 9.80 -20.62
N TYR A 404 11.96 8.62 -20.37
CA TYR A 404 12.14 8.07 -19.03
C TYR A 404 13.22 6.99 -18.98
N ASN A 405 13.90 6.90 -17.83
CA ASN A 405 14.85 5.84 -17.53
C ASN A 405 14.18 4.73 -16.74
N THR A 406 14.60 3.50 -16.99
CA THR A 406 14.17 2.31 -16.27
C THR A 406 15.34 1.77 -15.44
N ASN A 407 15.46 2.23 -14.22
CA ASN A 407 16.52 1.82 -13.31
C ASN A 407 16.10 0.55 -12.56
N PHE A 408 17.03 -0.39 -12.47
CA PHE A 408 16.83 -1.58 -11.63
C PHE A 408 17.08 -1.20 -10.17
N ASN A 409 16.03 -1.26 -9.35
CA ASN A 409 16.12 -1.06 -7.91
C ASN A 409 16.39 -2.41 -7.25
N LEU A 410 17.66 -2.80 -7.19
CA LEU A 410 18.06 -4.04 -6.53
C LEU A 410 17.78 -3.92 -5.02
N LYS A 411 16.99 -4.84 -4.50
CA LYS A 411 16.81 -5.01 -3.06
C LYS A 411 17.90 -5.92 -2.53
N SER A 412 18.26 -5.76 -1.25
CA SER A 412 19.20 -6.70 -0.66
C SER A 412 18.60 -8.11 -0.61
N LYS A 413 19.43 -9.14 -0.77
CA LYS A 413 19.00 -10.55 -0.67
C LYS A 413 18.24 -10.80 0.64
N THR A 414 18.78 -10.32 1.75
CA THR A 414 18.19 -10.47 3.08
C THR A 414 16.79 -9.85 3.19
N ASP A 415 16.57 -8.67 2.59
CA ASP A 415 15.25 -8.03 2.61
C ASP A 415 14.24 -8.82 1.79
N VAL A 416 14.64 -9.30 0.60
CA VAL A 416 13.77 -10.12 -0.25
C VAL A 416 13.40 -11.42 0.45
N GLU A 417 14.38 -12.14 1.02
CA GLU A 417 14.15 -13.39 1.76
C GLU A 417 13.24 -13.18 2.98
N LYS A 418 13.41 -12.06 3.70
CA LYS A 418 12.53 -11.70 4.83
C LYS A 418 11.08 -11.52 4.39
N ILE A 419 10.85 -10.81 3.28
CA ILE A 419 9.50 -10.63 2.72
C ILE A 419 8.92 -11.96 2.28
N LEU A 420 9.71 -12.78 1.58
CA LEU A 420 9.25 -14.07 1.05
C LEU A 420 8.78 -15.03 2.14
N LYS A 421 9.32 -14.96 3.38
CA LYS A 421 8.95 -15.89 4.47
C LYS A 421 7.45 -15.98 4.72
N ASP A 422 6.76 -14.86 4.58
CA ASP A 422 5.32 -14.76 4.84
C ASP A 422 4.45 -14.97 3.60
N MET A 423 5.05 -15.08 2.40
CA MET A 423 4.31 -15.18 1.14
C MET A 423 3.97 -16.62 0.79
N GLU A 424 2.83 -16.81 0.16
CA GLU A 424 2.36 -18.05 -0.44
C GLU A 424 2.45 -18.01 -1.97
N TYR A 425 2.09 -16.86 -2.53
CA TYR A 425 2.11 -16.60 -3.96
C TYR A 425 3.13 -15.53 -4.31
N ILE A 426 3.71 -15.65 -5.50
CA ILE A 426 4.46 -14.59 -6.15
C ILE A 426 3.96 -14.42 -7.58
N THR A 427 3.67 -13.16 -7.97
CA THR A 427 3.17 -12.84 -9.30
C THR A 427 4.23 -12.09 -10.07
N PHE A 428 4.59 -12.58 -11.27
CA PHE A 428 5.49 -11.91 -12.18
C PHE A 428 4.72 -11.34 -13.37
N LEU A 429 4.70 -10.02 -13.43
CA LEU A 429 3.94 -9.26 -14.43
C LEU A 429 4.80 -8.75 -15.60
N SER A 430 6.08 -9.12 -15.62
CA SER A 430 6.99 -8.88 -16.75
C SER A 430 8.26 -9.73 -16.66
N SER A 431 8.90 -9.95 -17.83
CA SER A 431 10.21 -10.63 -17.90
C SER A 431 11.33 -9.83 -17.22
N SER A 432 11.26 -8.50 -17.21
CA SER A 432 12.23 -7.65 -16.53
C SER A 432 12.13 -7.78 -15.02
N ALA A 433 10.91 -7.88 -14.45
CA ALA A 433 10.71 -8.12 -13.03
C ALA A 433 11.33 -9.46 -12.59
N VAL A 434 11.21 -10.53 -13.40
CA VAL A 434 11.87 -11.82 -13.14
C VAL A 434 13.38 -11.66 -13.06
N LYS A 435 13.99 -10.99 -14.03
CA LYS A 435 15.46 -10.79 -14.07
C LYS A 435 15.95 -10.00 -12.84
N SER A 436 15.26 -8.91 -12.50
CA SER A 436 15.63 -8.07 -11.35
C SER A 436 15.46 -8.82 -10.03
N PHE A 437 14.40 -9.62 -9.90
CA PHE A 437 14.15 -10.45 -8.74
C PHE A 437 15.27 -11.48 -8.54
N VAL A 438 15.65 -12.21 -9.60
CA VAL A 438 16.73 -13.22 -9.54
C VAL A 438 18.07 -12.55 -9.23
N ASN A 439 18.36 -11.39 -9.83
CA ASN A 439 19.56 -10.61 -9.52
C ASN A 439 19.62 -10.17 -8.05
N SER A 440 18.48 -9.73 -7.48
CA SER A 440 18.39 -9.37 -6.06
C SER A 440 18.62 -10.55 -5.11
N LEU A 441 18.41 -11.77 -5.58
CA LEU A 441 18.72 -13.02 -4.86
C LEU A 441 20.11 -13.56 -5.19
N GLU A 442 20.95 -12.82 -5.90
CA GLU A 442 22.30 -13.27 -6.31
C GLU A 442 22.27 -14.62 -7.05
N ASN A 443 21.20 -14.88 -7.82
CA ASN A 443 20.88 -16.14 -8.49
C ASN A 443 20.55 -17.34 -7.57
N ASP A 444 20.42 -17.14 -6.25
CA ASP A 444 19.97 -18.18 -5.32
C ASP A 444 18.43 -18.15 -5.20
N ILE A 445 17.78 -19.00 -5.97
CA ILE A 445 16.32 -19.11 -6.01
C ILE A 445 15.74 -20.14 -5.02
N SER A 446 16.53 -20.62 -4.07
CA SER A 446 16.11 -21.68 -3.12
C SER A 446 14.86 -21.27 -2.33
N CYS A 447 14.76 -20.00 -1.92
CA CYS A 447 13.63 -19.45 -1.18
C CYS A 447 12.32 -19.38 -1.98
N VAL A 448 12.39 -19.45 -3.33
CA VAL A 448 11.20 -19.39 -4.22
C VAL A 448 10.53 -20.76 -4.37
N LYS A 449 11.24 -21.86 -4.15
CA LYS A 449 10.76 -23.23 -4.42
C LYS A 449 9.43 -23.59 -3.72
N ARG A 450 9.15 -22.99 -2.57
CA ARG A 450 7.92 -23.22 -1.79
C ARG A 450 6.74 -22.37 -2.24
N LEU A 451 6.97 -21.37 -3.10
CA LEU A 451 5.96 -20.41 -3.50
C LEU A 451 5.22 -20.88 -4.76
N LYS A 452 3.93 -20.57 -4.83
CA LYS A 452 3.14 -20.70 -6.03
C LYS A 452 3.43 -19.53 -6.96
N VAL A 453 4.22 -19.77 -8.00
CA VAL A 453 4.67 -18.73 -8.95
C VAL A 453 3.65 -18.57 -10.08
N ILE A 454 3.07 -17.37 -10.21
CA ILE A 454 2.11 -17.03 -11.26
C ILE A 454 2.76 -16.10 -12.27
N SER A 455 2.67 -16.46 -13.54
CA SER A 455 3.16 -15.67 -14.68
C SER A 455 2.01 -14.99 -15.41
N ILE A 456 2.22 -13.74 -15.83
CA ILE A 456 1.24 -12.99 -16.63
C ILE A 456 1.11 -13.53 -18.05
N GLY A 457 2.08 -14.27 -18.57
CA GLY A 457 2.03 -14.77 -19.95
C GLY A 457 3.34 -15.35 -20.49
N PRO A 458 3.36 -15.80 -21.76
CA PRO A 458 4.40 -16.65 -22.34
C PRO A 458 5.82 -16.09 -22.26
N SER A 459 6.01 -14.79 -22.49
CA SER A 459 7.35 -14.15 -22.43
C SER A 459 7.94 -14.22 -21.04
N THR A 460 7.10 -13.96 -20.01
CA THR A 460 7.49 -14.02 -18.58
C THR A 460 7.74 -15.47 -18.18
N THR A 461 6.89 -16.40 -18.59
CA THR A 461 7.05 -17.85 -18.44
C THR A 461 8.36 -18.35 -19.01
N LYS A 462 8.71 -17.96 -20.24
CA LYS A 462 9.99 -18.33 -20.88
C LYS A 462 11.18 -17.82 -20.05
N THR A 463 11.07 -16.64 -19.45
CA THR A 463 12.12 -16.07 -18.62
C THR A 463 12.25 -16.82 -17.29
N LEU A 464 11.14 -17.14 -16.62
CA LEU A 464 11.13 -17.97 -15.40
C LEU A 464 11.79 -19.33 -15.62
N LYS A 465 11.44 -20.01 -16.74
CA LYS A 465 12.05 -21.30 -17.10
C LYS A 465 13.56 -21.22 -17.33
N LYS A 466 14.08 -20.12 -17.91
CA LYS A 466 15.52 -19.90 -18.06
C LYS A 466 16.25 -19.89 -16.72
N PHE A 467 15.62 -19.36 -15.68
CA PHE A 467 16.16 -19.33 -14.32
C PHE A 467 15.76 -20.55 -13.48
N LYS A 468 15.18 -21.60 -14.11
CA LYS A 468 14.76 -22.85 -13.45
C LYS A 468 13.76 -22.62 -12.30
N ILE A 469 12.91 -21.59 -12.42
CA ILE A 469 11.82 -21.31 -11.49
C ILE A 469 10.60 -22.09 -11.95
N ASN A 470 10.03 -22.92 -11.08
CA ASN A 470 8.81 -23.67 -11.34
C ASN A 470 7.62 -22.73 -11.36
N ILE A 471 6.78 -22.87 -12.39
CA ILE A 471 5.60 -22.05 -12.59
C ILE A 471 4.39 -22.86 -12.14
N PHE A 472 3.62 -22.28 -11.23
CA PHE A 472 2.37 -22.85 -10.76
C PHE A 472 1.25 -22.67 -11.82
N SER A 473 1.12 -21.43 -12.34
CA SER A 473 0.14 -21.14 -13.39
C SER A 473 0.56 -19.94 -14.26
N GLU A 474 0.04 -19.90 -15.50
CA GLU A 474 0.17 -18.79 -16.44
C GLU A 474 -1.23 -18.22 -16.76
N ALA A 475 -1.36 -16.89 -16.78
CA ALA A 475 -2.62 -16.23 -17.08
C ALA A 475 -2.97 -16.43 -18.58
N LEU A 476 -4.23 -16.75 -18.85
CA LEU A 476 -4.73 -16.96 -20.21
C LEU A 476 -4.90 -15.64 -20.98
N ASP A 477 -5.34 -14.60 -20.27
CA ASP A 477 -5.67 -13.29 -20.85
C ASP A 477 -4.49 -12.31 -20.86
N TYR A 478 -3.31 -12.72 -20.42
CA TYR A 478 -2.06 -11.92 -20.34
C TYR A 478 -2.25 -10.55 -19.68
N THR A 479 -3.21 -10.45 -18.74
CA THR A 479 -3.58 -9.24 -18.02
C THR A 479 -3.45 -9.41 -16.50
N ALA A 480 -3.49 -8.30 -15.76
CA ALA A 480 -3.56 -8.34 -14.31
C ALA A 480 -4.82 -9.09 -13.83
N ASP A 481 -5.95 -8.89 -14.50
CA ASP A 481 -7.22 -9.58 -14.20
C ASP A 481 -7.10 -11.09 -14.43
N GLY A 482 -6.39 -11.51 -15.48
CA GLY A 482 -6.07 -12.92 -15.72
C GLY A 482 -5.30 -13.55 -14.55
N VAL A 483 -4.36 -12.81 -13.95
CA VAL A 483 -3.63 -13.26 -12.75
C VAL A 483 -4.56 -13.33 -11.53
N ILE A 484 -5.46 -12.35 -11.33
CA ILE A 484 -6.47 -12.38 -10.26
C ILE A 484 -7.39 -13.58 -10.42
N ASN A 485 -7.80 -13.89 -11.64
CA ASN A 485 -8.67 -15.05 -11.91
C ASN A 485 -8.00 -16.39 -11.54
N ILE A 486 -6.68 -16.51 -11.67
CA ILE A 486 -5.95 -17.68 -11.15
C ILE A 486 -6.02 -17.71 -9.62
N LEU A 487 -5.72 -16.57 -8.97
CA LEU A 487 -5.75 -16.47 -7.51
C LEU A 487 -7.13 -16.80 -6.92
N ARG A 488 -8.22 -16.49 -7.61
CA ARG A 488 -9.61 -16.79 -7.19
C ARG A 488 -9.95 -18.29 -7.26
N LYS A 489 -9.36 -19.02 -8.19
CA LYS A 489 -9.66 -20.44 -8.41
C LYS A 489 -8.94 -21.37 -7.41
N GLU A 490 -7.96 -20.84 -6.70
CA GLU A 490 -7.14 -21.52 -5.70
C GLU A 490 -7.69 -21.33 -4.27
#